data_36a81e64fcffbd7f9050ae27271976ef
#
_entry.id   36a81e64fcffbd7f9050ae27271976ef
#
_cell.length_a   1.000
_cell.length_b   1.000
_cell.length_c   1.000
_cell.angle_alpha   90.00
_cell.angle_beta   90.00
_cell.angle_gamma   90.00
#
_symmetry.space_group_name_H-M   'P 1'
#
loop_
_entity.id
_entity.type
_entity.pdbx_description
1 polymer ?
#
loop_
_entity_poly.entity_id
_entity_poly.type
_entity_poly.pdbx_seq_one_letter_code
_entity_poly.pdbx_strand_id
1 'polypeptide(L)'
;MQYKGFNNNLIVRGNAVYGNLGASGALTTINNSSSAASGYPNTTVAQNAVSYGGEAGYNIGSFFHSKAPRIYPFIRYEYYNPMEKTEANTGLLADKRFQVSAVTAGLNYYALPNLVIKADYTHRSIGGGKYNDENLVSVGIAYIGWFIKK
;
A
#
# COMPACT_ATOMS: atom_id res chain seq x y z
N MET A 1 -1.87 5.48 -12.09
CA MET A 1 -2.70 6.52 -12.74
C MET A 1 -2.88 7.68 -11.78
N GLN A 2 -2.89 8.94 -12.29
CA GLN A 2 -3.13 10.15 -11.47
C GLN A 2 -4.06 11.09 -12.25
N TYR A 3 -5.07 11.63 -11.56
CA TYR A 3 -5.95 12.67 -12.06
C TYR A 3 -5.81 13.92 -11.20
N LYS A 4 -5.82 15.10 -11.82
CA LYS A 4 -5.86 16.41 -11.16
C LYS A 4 -7.05 17.20 -11.69
N GLY A 5 -7.92 17.64 -10.80
CA GLY A 5 -9.13 18.41 -11.12
C GLY A 5 -9.26 19.69 -10.31
N PHE A 6 -10.28 20.49 -10.62
CA PHE A 6 -10.60 21.74 -9.91
C PHE A 6 -9.38 22.66 -9.75
N ASN A 7 -8.76 23.05 -10.88
CA ASN A 7 -7.53 23.86 -10.89
C ASN A 7 -6.39 23.27 -10.05
N ASN A 8 -6.21 21.94 -10.12
CA ASN A 8 -5.22 21.17 -9.35
C ASN A 8 -5.45 21.12 -7.83
N ASN A 9 -6.64 21.53 -7.36
CA ASN A 9 -6.97 21.39 -5.94
C ASN A 9 -7.38 19.95 -5.57
N LEU A 10 -7.98 19.20 -6.49
CA LEU A 10 -8.27 17.77 -6.30
C LEU A 10 -7.17 16.93 -6.92
N ILE A 11 -6.62 16.00 -6.15
CA ILE A 11 -5.66 14.99 -6.61
C ILE A 11 -6.25 13.62 -6.30
N VAL A 12 -6.41 12.79 -7.34
CA VAL A 12 -6.79 11.39 -7.20
C VAL A 12 -5.70 10.53 -7.81
N ARG A 13 -5.27 9.51 -7.10
CA ARG A 13 -4.28 8.53 -7.55
C ARG A 13 -4.86 7.13 -7.42
N GLY A 14 -4.50 6.24 -8.33
CA GLY A 14 -4.87 4.84 -8.27
C GLY A 14 -3.82 3.97 -8.93
N ASN A 15 -3.64 2.78 -8.40
CA ASN A 15 -2.76 1.75 -8.93
C ASN A 15 -3.42 0.39 -8.78
N ALA A 16 -3.05 -0.53 -9.66
CA ALA A 16 -3.41 -1.93 -9.56
C ALA A 16 -2.29 -2.77 -10.18
N VAL A 17 -1.97 -3.88 -9.55
CA VAL A 17 -1.00 -4.86 -10.03
C VAL A 17 -1.62 -6.24 -9.88
N TYR A 18 -1.49 -7.05 -10.93
CA TYR A 18 -1.86 -8.45 -10.92
C TYR A 18 -0.68 -9.27 -11.42
N GLY A 19 -0.30 -10.28 -10.67
CA GLY A 19 0.74 -11.24 -11.01
C GLY A 19 0.16 -12.65 -11.16
N ASN A 20 0.61 -13.38 -12.17
CA ASN A 20 0.31 -14.81 -12.33
C ASN A 20 1.61 -15.56 -12.56
N LEU A 21 1.80 -16.65 -11.83
CA LEU A 21 2.93 -17.55 -11.94
C LEU A 21 2.44 -18.90 -12.47
N GLY A 22 2.84 -19.24 -13.70
CA GLY A 22 2.61 -20.57 -14.26
C GLY A 22 3.41 -21.63 -13.52
N ALA A 23 2.88 -22.86 -13.49
CA ALA A 23 3.52 -24.01 -12.84
C ALA A 23 3.84 -23.82 -11.34
N SER A 24 3.07 -23.01 -10.64
CA SER A 24 3.25 -22.76 -9.20
C SER A 24 3.09 -24.03 -8.36
N GLY A 25 2.28 -24.99 -8.82
CA GLY A 25 2.12 -26.30 -8.20
C GLY A 25 3.36 -27.16 -8.29
N ALA A 26 4.04 -27.17 -9.43
CA ALA A 26 5.32 -27.86 -9.59
C ALA A 26 6.40 -27.26 -8.69
N LEU A 27 6.46 -25.93 -8.61
CA LEU A 27 7.38 -25.23 -7.71
C LEU A 27 7.07 -25.52 -6.25
N THR A 28 5.80 -25.58 -5.87
CA THR A 28 5.38 -25.97 -4.51
C THR A 28 5.84 -27.39 -4.18
N THR A 29 5.69 -28.35 -5.11
CA THR A 29 6.13 -29.74 -4.91
C THR A 29 7.65 -29.84 -4.73
N ILE A 30 8.42 -29.14 -5.56
CA ILE A 30 9.88 -29.10 -5.45
C ILE A 30 10.29 -28.47 -4.10
N ASN A 31 9.66 -27.37 -3.73
CA ASN A 31 9.95 -26.68 -2.47
C ASN A 31 9.64 -27.57 -1.25
N ASN A 32 8.52 -28.29 -1.27
CA ASN A 32 8.13 -29.20 -0.19
C ASN A 32 9.08 -30.39 -0.07
N SER A 33 9.55 -30.96 -1.18
CA SER A 33 10.52 -32.06 -1.16
C SER A 33 11.89 -31.61 -0.62
N SER A 34 12.31 -30.40 -0.98
CA SER A 34 13.54 -29.78 -0.46
C SER A 34 13.42 -29.44 1.04
N SER A 35 12.25 -28.96 1.47
CA SER A 35 11.97 -28.64 2.87
C SER A 35 11.99 -29.86 3.77
N ALA A 36 11.51 -31.03 3.29
CA ALA A 36 11.56 -32.28 4.03
C ALA A 36 13.00 -32.71 4.34
N ALA A 37 13.95 -32.43 3.44
CA ALA A 37 15.36 -32.71 3.63
C ALA A 37 16.07 -31.68 4.55
N SER A 38 15.61 -30.45 4.61
CA SER A 38 16.25 -29.35 5.35
C SER A 38 15.65 -29.07 6.73
N GLY A 39 14.51 -29.69 7.08
CA GLY A 39 13.79 -29.43 8.33
C GLY A 39 13.05 -28.08 8.39
N TYR A 40 13.01 -27.33 7.31
CA TYR A 40 12.22 -26.10 7.23
C TYR A 40 10.73 -26.39 6.94
N PRO A 41 9.80 -25.53 7.40
CA PRO A 41 8.38 -25.74 7.15
C PRO A 41 8.08 -25.65 5.65
N ASN A 42 7.16 -26.50 5.19
CA ASN A 42 6.67 -26.48 3.81
C ASN A 42 6.04 -25.12 3.49
N THR A 43 6.48 -24.50 2.39
CA THR A 43 5.95 -23.24 1.90
C THR A 43 5.24 -23.43 0.57
N THR A 44 4.01 -22.92 0.50
CA THR A 44 3.21 -22.93 -0.72
C THR A 44 3.63 -21.78 -1.61
N VAL A 45 3.80 -22.03 -2.91
CA VAL A 45 4.06 -21.00 -3.90
C VAL A 45 2.73 -20.50 -4.45
N ALA A 46 2.53 -19.18 -4.38
CA ALA A 46 1.33 -18.55 -4.89
C ALA A 46 1.24 -18.68 -6.42
N GLN A 47 0.04 -18.94 -6.93
CA GLN A 47 -0.26 -18.85 -8.35
C GLN A 47 -0.58 -17.41 -8.77
N ASN A 48 -1.38 -16.71 -7.97
CA ASN A 48 -1.78 -15.35 -8.27
C ASN A 48 -1.44 -14.43 -7.08
N ALA A 49 -1.03 -13.22 -7.45
CA ALA A 49 -0.85 -12.11 -6.53
C ALA A 49 -1.64 -10.89 -7.03
N VAL A 50 -2.24 -10.14 -6.12
CA VAL A 50 -3.00 -8.94 -6.44
C VAL A 50 -2.67 -7.80 -5.48
N SER A 51 -2.59 -6.60 -6.02
CA SER A 51 -2.51 -5.37 -5.24
C SER A 51 -3.26 -4.26 -5.96
N TYR A 52 -4.05 -3.49 -5.21
CA TYR A 52 -4.67 -2.28 -5.74
C TYR A 52 -4.84 -1.25 -4.64
N GLY A 53 -4.92 0.02 -5.05
CA GLY A 53 -5.11 1.09 -4.12
C GLY A 53 -5.56 2.38 -4.79
N GLY A 54 -6.12 3.27 -3.97
CA GLY A 54 -6.55 4.58 -4.38
C GLY A 54 -6.36 5.61 -3.28
N GLU A 55 -6.02 6.83 -3.68
CA GLU A 55 -5.86 7.99 -2.80
C GLU A 55 -6.61 9.17 -3.39
N ALA A 56 -7.32 9.90 -2.55
CA ALA A 56 -7.92 11.19 -2.91
C ALA A 56 -7.55 12.25 -1.88
N GLY A 57 -7.14 13.42 -2.34
CA GLY A 57 -6.82 14.56 -1.49
C GLY A 57 -7.29 15.87 -2.12
N TYR A 58 -7.71 16.81 -1.30
CA TYR A 58 -8.20 18.12 -1.76
C TYR A 58 -7.50 19.26 -1.03
N ASN A 59 -7.09 20.30 -1.78
CA ASN A 59 -6.48 21.50 -1.21
C ASN A 59 -7.53 22.41 -0.57
N ILE A 60 -7.75 22.27 0.72
CA ILE A 60 -8.68 23.13 1.47
C ILE A 60 -8.15 24.54 1.68
N GLY A 61 -6.84 24.79 1.56
CA GLY A 61 -6.25 26.13 1.61
C GLY A 61 -6.80 27.05 0.52
N SER A 62 -7.26 26.48 -0.60
CA SER A 62 -7.89 27.25 -1.69
C SER A 62 -9.18 27.98 -1.31
N PHE A 63 -9.85 27.57 -0.23
CA PHE A 63 -11.06 28.23 0.25
C PHE A 63 -10.80 29.52 1.05
N PHE A 64 -9.58 29.69 1.57
CA PHE A 64 -9.29 30.80 2.46
C PHE A 64 -8.81 32.06 1.74
N HIS A 65 -7.70 31.99 1.01
CA HIS A 65 -7.14 33.12 0.23
C HIS A 65 -6.14 32.60 -0.81
N SER A 66 -5.89 33.39 -1.86
CA SER A 66 -4.94 33.02 -2.93
C SER A 66 -3.48 32.85 -2.48
N LYS A 67 -3.11 33.40 -1.32
CA LYS A 67 -1.78 33.26 -0.71
C LYS A 67 -1.75 32.26 0.46
N ALA A 68 -2.87 31.58 0.76
CA ALA A 68 -2.91 30.62 1.85
C ALA A 68 -1.98 29.42 1.57
N PRO A 69 -1.36 28.84 2.60
CA PRO A 69 -0.57 27.64 2.44
C PRO A 69 -1.46 26.50 1.90
N ARG A 70 -0.87 25.64 1.10
CA ARG A 70 -1.60 24.48 0.58
C ARG A 70 -1.74 23.42 1.67
N ILE A 71 -2.98 23.06 1.96
CA ILE A 71 -3.33 22.06 2.97
C ILE A 71 -4.16 20.99 2.29
N TYR A 72 -3.63 19.76 2.22
CA TYR A 72 -4.28 18.62 1.60
C TYR A 72 -4.63 17.56 2.65
N PRO A 73 -5.84 17.56 3.22
CA PRO A 73 -6.39 16.35 3.79
C PRO A 73 -6.52 15.29 2.68
N PHE A 74 -6.25 14.05 3.02
CA PHE A 74 -6.34 12.94 2.08
C PHE A 74 -6.86 11.68 2.78
N ILE A 75 -7.45 10.81 1.99
CA ILE A 75 -7.78 9.45 2.36
C ILE A 75 -7.17 8.51 1.33
N ARG A 76 -6.65 7.37 1.79
CA ARG A 76 -6.06 6.31 0.98
C ARG A 76 -6.61 4.97 1.41
N TYR A 77 -6.89 4.13 0.43
CA TYR A 77 -7.16 2.71 0.63
C TYR A 77 -6.15 1.89 -0.15
N GLU A 78 -5.60 0.86 0.47
CA GLU A 78 -4.65 -0.07 -0.13
C GLU A 78 -5.04 -1.50 0.22
N TYR A 79 -5.00 -2.36 -0.76
CA TYR A 79 -5.17 -3.80 -0.60
C TYR A 79 -4.04 -4.52 -1.31
N TYR A 80 -3.47 -5.52 -0.67
CA TYR A 80 -2.55 -6.43 -1.31
C TYR A 80 -2.68 -7.84 -0.76
N ASN A 81 -2.57 -8.80 -1.65
CA ASN A 81 -2.52 -10.21 -1.32
C ASN A 81 -1.54 -10.92 -2.27
N PRO A 82 -0.30 -11.19 -1.81
CA PRO A 82 0.70 -11.89 -2.61
C PRO A 82 0.38 -13.37 -2.80
N MET A 83 -0.61 -13.91 -2.07
CA MET A 83 -1.07 -15.30 -2.15
C MET A 83 -2.59 -15.33 -2.36
N GLU A 84 -3.08 -14.65 -3.42
CA GLU A 84 -4.52 -14.60 -3.72
C GLU A 84 -5.07 -15.98 -4.08
N LYS A 85 -4.28 -16.78 -4.80
CA LYS A 85 -4.65 -18.12 -5.21
C LYS A 85 -3.43 -19.03 -5.21
N THR A 86 -3.66 -20.29 -4.85
CA THR A 86 -2.73 -21.40 -5.01
C THR A 86 -3.26 -22.35 -6.10
N GLU A 87 -2.39 -23.13 -6.71
CA GLU A 87 -2.80 -24.11 -7.72
C GLU A 87 -3.57 -25.26 -7.05
N ALA A 88 -4.74 -25.62 -7.63
CA ALA A 88 -5.69 -26.54 -7.02
C ALA A 88 -5.14 -27.97 -6.76
N ASN A 89 -4.15 -28.40 -7.53
CA ASN A 89 -3.55 -29.73 -7.44
C ASN A 89 -2.55 -29.88 -6.28
N THR A 90 -2.22 -28.82 -5.57
CA THR A 90 -1.28 -28.88 -4.44
C THR A 90 -1.94 -29.31 -3.11
N GLY A 91 -3.27 -29.28 -3.04
CA GLY A 91 -4.02 -29.51 -1.79
C GLY A 91 -3.80 -28.48 -0.69
N LEU A 92 -3.02 -27.43 -0.98
CA LEU A 92 -2.67 -26.36 -0.04
C LEU A 92 -3.51 -25.12 -0.32
N LEU A 93 -4.07 -24.54 0.74
CA LEU A 93 -4.89 -23.35 0.66
C LEU A 93 -4.03 -22.08 0.73
N ALA A 94 -4.54 -21.02 0.10
CA ALA A 94 -3.99 -19.67 0.25
C ALA A 94 -4.03 -19.23 1.73
N ASP A 95 -2.93 -18.71 2.23
CA ASP A 95 -2.84 -18.26 3.62
C ASP A 95 -3.35 -16.81 3.74
N LYS A 96 -4.48 -16.66 4.41
CA LYS A 96 -5.12 -15.35 4.62
C LYS A 96 -4.26 -14.37 5.41
N ARG A 97 -3.22 -14.81 6.11
CA ARG A 97 -2.28 -13.90 6.81
C ARG A 97 -1.50 -13.00 5.86
N PHE A 98 -1.44 -13.33 4.58
CA PHE A 98 -0.83 -12.49 3.55
C PHE A 98 -1.80 -11.45 2.95
N GLN A 99 -3.09 -11.61 3.19
CA GLN A 99 -4.11 -10.64 2.76
C GLN A 99 -4.10 -9.44 3.70
N VAL A 100 -3.83 -8.26 3.16
CA VAL A 100 -3.76 -7.03 3.95
C VAL A 100 -4.58 -5.94 3.29
N SER A 101 -5.39 -5.25 4.09
CA SER A 101 -6.06 -4.01 3.71
C SER A 101 -5.65 -2.90 4.67
N ALA A 102 -5.50 -1.68 4.15
CA ALA A 102 -5.14 -0.52 4.94
C ALA A 102 -5.97 0.69 4.52
N VAL A 103 -6.51 1.39 5.50
CA VAL A 103 -7.14 2.71 5.32
C VAL A 103 -6.28 3.73 6.02
N THR A 104 -5.82 4.74 5.27
CA THR A 104 -5.02 5.85 5.80
C THR A 104 -5.79 7.15 5.63
N ALA A 105 -5.90 7.94 6.68
CA ALA A 105 -6.38 9.32 6.62
C ALA A 105 -5.28 10.24 7.14
N GLY A 106 -5.05 11.35 6.46
CA GLY A 106 -3.95 12.23 6.83
C GLY A 106 -4.04 13.64 6.27
N LEU A 107 -3.03 14.43 6.59
CA LEU A 107 -2.90 15.82 6.23
C LEU A 107 -1.49 16.08 5.70
N ASN A 108 -1.40 16.73 4.54
CA ASN A 108 -0.16 17.29 4.00
C ASN A 108 -0.22 18.81 4.06
N TYR A 109 0.63 19.42 4.88
CA TYR A 109 0.78 20.86 5.02
C TYR A 109 2.02 21.34 4.29
N TYR A 110 1.85 22.13 3.25
CA TYR A 110 2.95 22.72 2.48
C TYR A 110 3.31 24.07 3.08
N ALA A 111 4.23 24.09 4.02
CA ALA A 111 4.75 25.32 4.62
C ALA A 111 5.48 26.19 3.60
N LEU A 112 6.18 25.57 2.64
CA LEU A 112 6.83 26.18 1.48
C LEU A 112 6.50 25.36 0.22
N PRO A 113 6.72 25.90 -1.00
CA PRO A 113 6.48 25.16 -2.24
C PRO A 113 7.21 23.81 -2.33
N ASN A 114 8.35 23.69 -1.64
CA ASN A 114 9.25 22.53 -1.63
C ASN A 114 9.38 21.86 -0.26
N LEU A 115 8.63 22.32 0.77
CA LEU A 115 8.63 21.73 2.11
C LEU A 115 7.22 21.31 2.49
N VAL A 116 7.04 20.02 2.79
CA VAL A 116 5.77 19.46 3.27
C VAL A 116 5.95 18.79 4.62
N ILE A 117 5.05 19.10 5.53
CA ILE A 117 4.87 18.41 6.80
C ILE A 117 3.67 17.47 6.62
N LYS A 118 3.81 16.21 7.00
CA LYS A 118 2.80 15.17 6.87
C LYS A 118 2.45 14.63 8.24
N ALA A 119 1.17 14.39 8.44
CA ALA A 119 0.67 13.61 9.58
C ALA A 119 -0.43 12.69 9.07
N ASP A 120 -0.38 11.43 9.46
CA ASP A 120 -1.38 10.45 9.05
C ASP A 120 -1.64 9.40 10.11
N TYR A 121 -2.82 8.81 10.03
CA TYR A 121 -3.26 7.67 10.79
C TYR A 121 -3.64 6.56 9.83
N THR A 122 -3.12 5.37 10.04
CA THR A 122 -3.41 4.17 9.26
C THR A 122 -4.00 3.10 10.15
N HIS A 123 -5.16 2.58 9.75
CA HIS A 123 -5.71 1.33 10.24
C HIS A 123 -5.44 0.23 9.22
N ARG A 124 -4.71 -0.80 9.65
CA ARG A 124 -4.30 -1.94 8.83
C ARG A 124 -4.93 -3.20 9.37
N SER A 125 -5.60 -3.97 8.50
CA SER A 125 -6.22 -5.23 8.83
C SER A 125 -5.61 -6.37 8.01
N ILE A 126 -5.31 -7.48 8.68
CA ILE A 126 -4.71 -8.69 8.12
C ILE A 126 -5.79 -9.77 8.10
N GLY A 127 -5.96 -10.49 7.00
CA GLY A 127 -7.05 -11.44 6.80
C GLY A 127 -7.02 -12.70 7.68
N GLY A 128 -5.99 -12.88 8.50
CA GLY A 128 -5.88 -14.00 9.44
C GLY A 128 -4.82 -13.79 10.49
N GLY A 129 -4.90 -14.54 11.58
CA GLY A 129 -3.99 -14.46 12.72
C GLY A 129 -4.67 -13.93 13.99
N LYS A 130 -3.95 -14.01 15.13
CA LYS A 130 -4.47 -13.58 16.43
C LYS A 130 -4.43 -12.05 16.60
N TYR A 131 -3.42 -11.40 16.02
CA TYR A 131 -3.22 -9.94 16.06
C TYR A 131 -3.31 -9.45 14.61
N ASN A 132 -4.54 -9.26 14.16
CA ASN A 132 -4.84 -8.99 12.76
C ASN A 132 -5.22 -7.53 12.46
N ASP A 133 -5.23 -6.66 13.47
CA ASP A 133 -5.48 -5.25 13.33
C ASP A 133 -4.33 -4.44 13.95
N GLU A 134 -3.84 -3.45 13.19
CA GLU A 134 -2.77 -2.55 13.60
C GLU A 134 -3.20 -1.11 13.36
N ASN A 135 -2.86 -0.25 14.32
CA ASN A 135 -3.08 1.19 14.22
C ASN A 135 -1.72 1.90 14.24
N LEU A 136 -1.47 2.74 13.28
CA LEU A 136 -0.21 3.47 13.12
C LEU A 136 -0.48 4.96 13.01
N VAL A 137 0.27 5.76 13.76
CA VAL A 137 0.34 7.21 13.61
C VAL A 137 1.72 7.57 13.07
N SER A 138 1.76 8.37 12.01
CA SER A 138 2.99 8.80 11.37
C SER A 138 3.05 10.32 11.30
N VAL A 139 4.23 10.89 11.55
CA VAL A 139 4.53 12.29 11.31
C VAL A 139 5.86 12.38 10.58
N GLY A 140 5.92 13.19 9.53
CA GLY A 140 7.10 13.31 8.71
C GLY A 140 7.27 14.68 8.07
N ILE A 141 8.49 14.99 7.71
CA ILE A 141 8.85 16.21 6.96
C ILE A 141 9.56 15.76 5.68
N ALA A 142 9.13 16.28 4.54
CA ALA A 142 9.80 16.05 3.26
C ALA A 142 10.18 17.37 2.60
N TYR A 143 11.41 17.45 2.13
CA TYR A 143 11.95 18.59 1.40
C TYR A 143 12.43 18.15 0.02
N ILE A 144 12.06 18.90 -1.00
CA ILE A 144 12.51 18.67 -2.39
C ILE A 144 13.29 19.90 -2.83
N GLY A 145 14.62 19.78 -2.93
CA GLY A 145 15.50 20.87 -3.35
C GLY A 145 16.95 20.67 -2.89
N TRP A 146 17.78 21.66 -3.20
CA TRP A 146 19.17 21.71 -2.77
C TRP A 146 19.27 22.58 -1.50
N PHE A 147 19.93 22.06 -0.48
CA PHE A 147 20.16 22.80 0.76
C PHE A 147 21.23 23.91 0.60
N ILE A 148 22.07 23.81 -0.42
CA ILE A 148 23.15 24.75 -0.69
C ILE A 148 22.93 25.29 -2.11
N LYS A 149 22.60 26.57 -2.24
CA LYS A 149 22.77 27.31 -3.49
C LYS A 149 24.24 27.72 -3.58
N LYS A 150 24.94 27.22 -4.63
CA LYS A 150 26.21 27.80 -5.06
C LYS A 150 25.99 29.18 -5.66
#